data_167067f6bce44831d4ee41c3703f3974
#
_entry.id   167067f6bce44831d4ee41c3703f3974
#
_cell.length_a   1.000
_cell.length_b   1.000
_cell.length_c   1.000
_cell.angle_alpha   90.00
_cell.angle_beta   90.00
_cell.angle_gamma   90.00
#
_symmetry.space_group_name_H-M   'P 1'
#
loop_
_entity.id
_entity.type
_entity.pdbx_description
1 polymer ?
#
loop_
_entity_poly.entity_id
_entity_poly.type
_entity_poly.pdbx_seq_one_letter_code
_entity_poly.pdbx_strand_id
1 'polypeptide(L)'
;MKEFKHYTVMKNEAVDALNCQDGLIYVDCTLGGGGHSELILKRIQPNGRLISFDVDQDAIDAATERLKNYKNLTIVKNSYTNIKQVFKDLGIEKITGGILFDLGASYHQLTKQERGFSFSKEAPLDMRFNMDSDFSAYDVVNNYKEEELVKIFSEYGEERFSKRIAKAIVQKRQAKPIQTTTELADIIVEATPKIKSSIHPATRVFQAIRIEVNHESVSYSLLRAHETRSDLVCR
;
A
#
# COMPACT_ATOMS: atom_id res chain seq x y z
N MET A 1 15.17 18.44 -7.01
CA MET A 1 14.48 17.19 -6.65
C MET A 1 13.86 17.40 -5.28
N LYS A 2 12.53 17.18 -5.10
CA LYS A 2 11.91 17.19 -3.77
C LYS A 2 12.40 15.96 -3.02
N GLU A 3 12.93 16.15 -1.83
CA GLU A 3 13.47 15.11 -0.96
C GLU A 3 12.39 14.09 -0.64
N PHE A 4 12.63 12.80 -0.92
CA PHE A 4 11.76 11.70 -0.53
C PHE A 4 11.80 11.55 0.99
N LYS A 5 10.84 12.18 1.69
CA LYS A 5 10.71 12.04 3.15
C LYS A 5 9.80 10.87 3.47
N HIS A 6 10.38 9.76 3.88
CA HIS A 6 9.65 8.61 4.41
C HIS A 6 9.91 8.47 5.91
N TYR A 7 8.85 8.56 6.71
CA TYR A 7 8.89 8.24 8.13
C TYR A 7 8.55 6.77 8.30
N THR A 8 9.53 5.96 8.66
CA THR A 8 9.33 4.54 8.92
C THR A 8 8.68 4.38 10.30
N VAL A 9 7.46 3.91 10.32
CA VAL A 9 6.66 3.75 11.53
C VAL A 9 7.15 2.53 12.32
N MET A 10 7.31 2.67 13.68
CA MET A 10 7.78 1.60 14.59
C MET A 10 9.01 0.83 14.07
N LYS A 11 9.97 1.57 13.50
CA LYS A 11 11.15 1.02 12.83
C LYS A 11 11.93 0.04 13.72
N ASN A 12 12.16 0.42 14.97
CA ASN A 12 12.93 -0.40 15.91
C ASN A 12 12.11 -1.60 16.37
N GLU A 13 10.87 -1.38 16.79
CA GLU A 13 9.98 -2.38 17.33
C GLU A 13 9.71 -3.50 16.32
N ALA A 14 9.44 -3.15 15.05
CA ALA A 14 9.19 -4.12 13.99
C ALA A 14 10.44 -4.97 13.70
N VAL A 15 11.63 -4.34 13.64
CA VAL A 15 12.87 -5.06 13.38
C VAL A 15 13.38 -5.81 14.62
N ASP A 16 13.09 -5.32 15.83
CA ASP A 16 13.36 -6.06 17.08
C ASP A 16 12.56 -7.36 17.13
N ALA A 17 11.28 -7.31 16.73
CA ALA A 17 10.43 -8.49 16.71
C ALA A 17 10.86 -9.53 15.66
N LEU A 18 11.57 -9.14 14.59
CA LEU A 18 12.18 -10.08 13.63
C LEU A 18 13.34 -10.89 14.24
N ASN A 19 13.88 -10.46 15.38
CA ASN A 19 15.02 -11.10 16.06
C ASN A 19 16.18 -11.40 15.08
N CYS A 20 16.62 -10.36 14.36
CA CYS A 20 17.58 -10.47 13.27
C CYS A 20 18.89 -11.12 13.71
N GLN A 21 19.34 -12.14 12.97
CA GLN A 21 20.59 -12.87 13.16
C GLN A 21 21.42 -12.87 11.88
N ASP A 22 22.74 -12.86 12.02
CA ASP A 22 23.65 -12.98 10.88
C ASP A 22 23.53 -14.35 10.18
N GLY A 23 23.84 -14.38 8.89
CA GLY A 23 23.80 -15.60 8.06
C GLY A 23 22.41 -16.05 7.62
N LEU A 24 21.33 -15.40 8.06
CA LEU A 24 19.98 -15.75 7.69
C LEU A 24 19.44 -14.88 6.53
N ILE A 25 18.38 -15.37 5.88
CA ILE A 25 17.67 -14.70 4.77
C ILE A 25 16.40 -14.08 5.30
N TYR A 26 16.28 -12.77 5.11
CA TYR A 26 15.13 -11.95 5.48
C TYR A 26 14.43 -11.38 4.26
N VAL A 27 13.16 -11.05 4.42
CA VAL A 27 12.35 -10.39 3.39
C VAL A 27 11.68 -9.17 3.96
N ASP A 28 11.77 -8.05 3.23
CA ASP A 28 10.95 -6.87 3.44
C ASP A 28 9.99 -6.75 2.27
N CYS A 29 8.71 -7.01 2.50
CA CYS A 29 7.67 -7.02 1.48
C CYS A 29 7.21 -5.60 1.06
N THR A 30 7.68 -4.58 1.78
CA THR A 30 7.26 -3.18 1.68
C THR A 30 8.45 -2.25 1.85
N LEU A 31 9.37 -2.29 0.87
CA LEU A 31 10.64 -1.55 0.91
C LEU A 31 10.45 -0.08 1.24
N GLY A 32 9.48 0.60 0.59
CA GLY A 32 9.25 2.02 0.75
C GLY A 32 10.53 2.82 0.60
N GLY A 33 10.80 3.76 1.50
CA GLY A 33 12.04 4.53 1.54
C GLY A 33 13.25 3.78 2.13
N GLY A 34 13.17 2.46 2.33
CA GLY A 34 14.26 1.60 2.79
C GLY A 34 14.58 1.71 4.28
N GLY A 35 13.67 2.26 5.09
CA GLY A 35 13.96 2.49 6.51
C GLY A 35 14.07 1.22 7.33
N HIS A 36 13.10 0.29 7.21
CA HIS A 36 13.16 -1.03 7.84
C HIS A 36 14.31 -1.85 7.27
N SER A 37 14.41 -1.91 5.93
CA SER A 37 15.47 -2.61 5.21
C SER A 37 16.87 -2.18 5.69
N GLU A 38 17.11 -0.89 5.90
CA GLU A 38 18.40 -0.39 6.41
C GLU A 38 18.73 -0.94 7.80
N LEU A 39 17.74 -0.96 8.69
CA LEU A 39 17.94 -1.47 10.05
C LEU A 39 18.14 -2.99 10.07
N ILE A 40 17.38 -3.74 9.25
CA ILE A 40 17.59 -5.18 9.07
C ILE A 40 19.03 -5.43 8.56
N LEU A 41 19.46 -4.74 7.50
CA LEU A 41 20.78 -4.90 6.91
C LEU A 41 21.91 -4.62 7.92
N LYS A 42 21.76 -3.63 8.79
CA LYS A 42 22.72 -3.34 9.87
C LYS A 42 22.86 -4.51 10.86
N ARG A 43 21.78 -5.24 11.11
CA ARG A 43 21.73 -6.31 12.11
C ARG A 43 22.16 -7.67 11.59
N ILE A 44 22.00 -7.92 10.28
CA ILE A 44 22.30 -9.22 9.66
C ILE A 44 23.68 -9.31 9.02
N GLN A 45 24.54 -8.31 9.23
CA GLN A 45 25.90 -8.34 8.71
C GLN A 45 26.76 -9.33 9.50
N PRO A 46 27.83 -9.90 8.84
CA PRO A 46 28.23 -9.66 7.46
C PRO A 46 27.61 -10.63 6.43
N ASN A 47 27.02 -11.77 6.85
CA ASN A 47 26.67 -12.89 5.97
C ASN A 47 25.17 -13.02 5.69
N GLY A 48 24.32 -12.31 6.43
CA GLY A 48 22.87 -12.33 6.20
C GLY A 48 22.49 -11.67 4.88
N ARG A 49 21.34 -12.07 4.30
CA ARG A 49 20.83 -11.55 3.03
C ARG A 49 19.44 -10.98 3.22
N LEU A 50 19.17 -9.83 2.58
CA LEU A 50 17.85 -9.20 2.55
C LEU A 50 17.33 -9.14 1.13
N ILE A 51 16.08 -9.56 0.93
CA ILE A 51 15.32 -9.37 -0.31
C ILE A 51 14.18 -8.41 0.00
N SER A 52 14.12 -7.27 -0.71
CA SER A 52 13.10 -6.23 -0.47
C SER A 52 12.27 -6.01 -1.72
N PHE A 53 10.95 -5.98 -1.53
CA PHE A 53 9.96 -5.82 -2.60
C PHE A 53 9.33 -4.43 -2.54
N ASP A 54 9.12 -3.84 -3.70
CA ASP A 54 8.18 -2.73 -3.88
C ASP A 54 7.67 -2.72 -5.32
N VAL A 55 6.53 -2.08 -5.54
CA VAL A 55 5.95 -1.86 -6.87
C VAL A 55 6.08 -0.40 -7.31
N ASP A 56 6.38 0.52 -6.37
CA ASP A 56 6.50 1.95 -6.61
C ASP A 56 7.94 2.31 -7.00
N GLN A 57 8.12 2.81 -8.22
CA GLN A 57 9.45 3.20 -8.72
C GLN A 57 10.09 4.32 -7.90
N ASP A 58 9.28 5.30 -7.43
CA ASP A 58 9.80 6.40 -6.60
C ASP A 58 10.40 5.86 -5.28
N ALA A 59 9.77 4.84 -4.68
CA ALA A 59 10.25 4.18 -3.48
C ALA A 59 11.54 3.40 -3.75
N ILE A 60 11.57 2.63 -4.84
CA ILE A 60 12.74 1.84 -5.25
C ILE A 60 13.94 2.75 -5.49
N ASP A 61 13.77 3.86 -6.21
CA ASP A 61 14.86 4.80 -6.52
C ASP A 61 15.42 5.42 -5.22
N ALA A 62 14.55 5.87 -4.32
CA ALA A 62 14.94 6.42 -3.04
C ALA A 62 15.66 5.40 -2.15
N ALA A 63 15.15 4.17 -2.07
CA ALA A 63 15.77 3.10 -1.30
C ALA A 63 17.11 2.65 -1.91
N THR A 64 17.21 2.59 -3.23
CA THR A 64 18.46 2.23 -3.94
C THR A 64 19.56 3.22 -3.61
N GLU A 65 19.29 4.53 -3.66
CA GLU A 65 20.29 5.54 -3.29
C GLU A 65 20.67 5.45 -1.80
N ARG A 66 19.69 5.26 -0.92
CA ARG A 66 19.89 5.14 0.53
C ARG A 66 20.73 3.93 0.90
N LEU A 67 20.49 2.80 0.23
CA LEU A 67 21.04 1.49 0.60
C LEU A 67 22.21 1.04 -0.29
N LYS A 68 22.72 1.90 -1.15
CA LYS A 68 23.76 1.60 -2.16
C LYS A 68 25.05 0.96 -1.61
N ASN A 69 25.33 1.15 -0.33
CA ASN A 69 26.52 0.60 0.31
C ASN A 69 26.36 -0.86 0.80
N TYR A 70 25.13 -1.41 0.77
CA TYR A 70 24.86 -2.76 1.23
C TYR A 70 24.88 -3.76 0.06
N LYS A 71 25.89 -4.64 0.04
CA LYS A 71 26.08 -5.65 -1.03
C LYS A 71 25.19 -6.87 -0.84
N ASN A 72 24.64 -7.06 0.35
CA ASN A 72 23.79 -8.19 0.74
C ASN A 72 22.29 -7.90 0.60
N LEU A 73 21.92 -6.85 -0.13
CA LEU A 73 20.55 -6.47 -0.49
C LEU A 73 20.24 -6.83 -1.93
N THR A 74 19.04 -7.38 -2.13
CA THR A 74 18.41 -7.53 -3.44
C THR A 74 17.08 -6.78 -3.44
N ILE A 75 16.95 -5.72 -4.26
CA ILE A 75 15.69 -4.98 -4.45
C ILE A 75 14.98 -5.58 -5.65
N VAL A 76 13.70 -5.87 -5.51
CA VAL A 76 12.85 -6.50 -6.53
C VAL A 76 11.67 -5.59 -6.82
N LYS A 77 11.57 -5.05 -8.05
CA LYS A 77 10.37 -4.34 -8.51
C LYS A 77 9.29 -5.37 -8.86
N ASN A 78 8.56 -5.81 -7.86
CA ASN A 78 7.43 -6.74 -8.03
C ASN A 78 6.51 -6.67 -6.80
N SER A 79 5.28 -7.14 -6.96
CA SER A 79 4.42 -7.41 -5.83
C SER A 79 4.97 -8.60 -5.02
N TYR A 80 4.98 -8.51 -3.71
CA TYR A 80 5.32 -9.62 -2.83
C TYR A 80 4.36 -10.82 -2.97
N THR A 81 3.20 -10.65 -3.60
CA THR A 81 2.31 -11.76 -3.96
C THR A 81 2.99 -12.75 -4.90
N ASN A 82 4.01 -12.32 -5.64
CA ASN A 82 4.80 -13.12 -6.56
C ASN A 82 6.08 -13.69 -5.90
N ILE A 83 6.20 -13.63 -4.58
CA ILE A 83 7.42 -14.03 -3.82
C ILE A 83 7.92 -15.43 -4.20
N LYS A 84 7.02 -16.39 -4.42
CA LYS A 84 7.38 -17.77 -4.81
C LYS A 84 8.12 -17.82 -6.14
N GLN A 85 7.65 -17.08 -7.13
CA GLN A 85 8.30 -17.03 -8.43
C GLN A 85 9.65 -16.32 -8.34
N VAL A 86 9.70 -15.17 -7.67
CA VAL A 86 10.95 -14.41 -7.47
C VAL A 86 12.01 -15.25 -6.74
N PHE A 87 11.62 -16.02 -5.72
CA PHE A 87 12.55 -16.89 -5.00
C PHE A 87 13.10 -18.02 -5.86
N LYS A 88 12.24 -18.61 -6.69
CA LYS A 88 12.68 -19.61 -7.67
C LYS A 88 13.73 -19.02 -8.62
N ASP A 89 13.49 -17.81 -9.13
CA ASP A 89 14.40 -17.14 -10.07
C ASP A 89 15.72 -16.73 -9.40
N LEU A 90 15.71 -16.45 -8.10
CA LEU A 90 16.89 -16.11 -7.30
C LEU A 90 17.61 -17.35 -6.72
N GLY A 91 17.10 -18.56 -6.96
CA GLY A 91 17.64 -19.80 -6.40
C GLY A 91 17.51 -19.89 -4.87
N ILE A 92 16.49 -19.27 -4.30
CA ILE A 92 16.22 -19.27 -2.86
C ILE A 92 15.14 -20.29 -2.54
N GLU A 93 15.50 -21.35 -1.83
CA GLU A 93 14.56 -22.42 -1.46
C GLU A 93 13.72 -22.08 -0.23
N LYS A 94 14.31 -21.34 0.73
CA LYS A 94 13.70 -21.09 2.03
C LYS A 94 14.12 -19.73 2.62
N ILE A 95 13.16 -19.04 3.23
CA ILE A 95 13.41 -17.93 4.14
C ILE A 95 13.84 -18.52 5.48
N THR A 96 15.01 -18.15 5.97
CA THR A 96 15.58 -18.71 7.20
C THR A 96 15.53 -17.75 8.38
N GLY A 97 15.37 -16.45 8.11
CA GLY A 97 15.17 -15.41 9.10
C GLY A 97 13.67 -15.09 9.31
N GLY A 98 13.20 -13.97 8.80
CA GLY A 98 11.80 -13.55 8.94
C GLY A 98 11.31 -12.73 7.76
N ILE A 99 10.02 -12.40 7.77
CA ILE A 99 9.36 -11.57 6.75
C ILE A 99 8.74 -10.36 7.46
N LEU A 100 8.95 -9.18 6.89
CA LEU A 100 8.35 -7.92 7.34
C LEU A 100 7.32 -7.44 6.32
N PHE A 101 6.16 -6.99 6.83
CA PHE A 101 5.13 -6.29 6.08
C PHE A 101 4.79 -4.99 6.81
N ASP A 102 4.93 -3.84 6.14
CA ASP A 102 4.43 -2.53 6.58
C ASP A 102 3.40 -2.05 5.55
N LEU A 103 2.15 -2.56 5.71
CA LEU A 103 1.10 -2.41 4.72
C LEU A 103 0.45 -1.02 4.79
N GLY A 104 0.25 -0.41 3.63
CA GLY A 104 -0.44 0.85 3.49
C GLY A 104 0.27 1.84 2.56
N ALA A 105 -0.33 3.02 2.38
CA ALA A 105 0.26 4.08 1.58
C ALA A 105 1.39 4.79 2.34
N SER A 106 2.52 5.01 1.68
CA SER A 106 3.63 5.79 2.24
C SER A 106 3.26 7.28 2.39
N TYR A 107 3.93 7.99 3.30
CA TYR A 107 3.76 9.44 3.45
C TYR A 107 4.03 10.17 2.12
N HIS A 108 5.00 9.72 1.33
CA HIS A 108 5.30 10.27 0.02
C HIS A 108 4.10 10.17 -0.93
N GLN A 109 3.48 8.99 -1.03
CA GLN A 109 2.29 8.76 -1.86
C GLN A 109 1.12 9.64 -1.42
N LEU A 110 0.88 9.76 -0.11
CA LEU A 110 -0.20 10.58 0.44
C LEU A 110 0.00 12.10 0.22
N THR A 111 1.23 12.57 0.15
CA THR A 111 1.56 14.00 0.02
C THR A 111 1.85 14.44 -1.41
N LYS A 112 2.12 13.50 -2.32
CA LYS A 112 2.35 13.77 -3.74
C LYS A 112 0.99 13.94 -4.43
N GLN A 113 0.62 15.20 -4.70
CA GLN A 113 -0.72 15.57 -5.17
C GLN A 113 -1.14 14.79 -6.42
N GLU A 114 -0.26 14.66 -7.41
CA GLU A 114 -0.54 13.98 -8.67
C GLU A 114 -0.86 12.49 -8.54
N ARG A 115 -0.58 11.86 -7.39
CA ARG A 115 -0.87 10.45 -7.11
C ARG A 115 -2.33 10.21 -6.68
N GLY A 116 -3.12 11.25 -6.41
CA GLY A 116 -4.56 11.15 -6.14
C GLY A 116 -4.97 10.44 -4.85
N PHE A 117 -4.07 10.18 -3.90
CA PHE A 117 -4.39 9.53 -2.63
C PHE A 117 -5.12 10.45 -1.65
N SER A 118 -5.03 11.76 -1.83
CA SER A 118 -5.64 12.75 -0.96
C SER A 118 -6.68 13.58 -1.71
N PHE A 119 -7.75 13.92 -1.02
CA PHE A 119 -8.80 14.85 -1.49
C PHE A 119 -8.65 16.27 -0.94
N SER A 120 -7.56 16.57 -0.25
CA SER A 120 -7.29 17.92 0.28
C SER A 120 -6.98 18.96 -0.81
N LYS A 121 -6.59 18.49 -1.98
CA LYS A 121 -6.33 19.27 -3.18
C LYS A 121 -6.84 18.51 -4.39
N GLU A 122 -7.20 19.26 -5.44
CA GLU A 122 -7.60 18.66 -6.70
C GLU A 122 -6.46 17.87 -7.33
N ALA A 123 -6.75 16.61 -7.70
CA ALA A 123 -5.82 15.70 -8.33
C ALA A 123 -6.59 14.69 -9.20
N PRO A 124 -5.94 14.00 -10.16
CA PRO A 124 -6.56 12.89 -10.87
C PRO A 124 -6.98 11.76 -9.91
N LEU A 125 -8.03 11.03 -10.26
CA LEU A 125 -8.42 9.79 -9.57
C LEU A 125 -7.48 8.65 -9.95
N ASP A 126 -6.25 8.63 -9.41
CA ASP A 126 -5.23 7.65 -9.71
C ASP A 126 -5.14 6.56 -8.63
N MET A 127 -4.57 6.83 -7.49
CA MET A 127 -4.37 5.97 -6.32
C MET A 127 -3.55 4.69 -6.57
N ARG A 128 -2.85 4.54 -7.69
CA ARG A 128 -2.00 3.38 -7.96
C ARG A 128 -0.69 3.45 -7.17
N PHE A 129 -0.27 2.35 -6.57
CA PHE A 129 1.12 2.19 -6.10
C PHE A 129 2.03 1.90 -7.29
N ASN A 130 1.64 0.96 -8.15
CA ASN A 130 2.34 0.65 -9.38
C ASN A 130 1.84 1.54 -10.53
N MET A 131 2.63 2.50 -10.96
CA MET A 131 2.27 3.40 -12.08
C MET A 131 2.27 2.71 -13.44
N ASP A 132 2.82 1.49 -13.55
CA ASP A 132 2.77 0.68 -14.78
C ASP A 132 1.44 -0.09 -14.92
N SER A 133 0.57 -0.06 -13.90
CA SER A 133 -0.78 -0.66 -13.97
C SER A 133 -1.71 0.23 -14.77
N ASP A 134 -2.59 -0.36 -15.59
CA ASP A 134 -3.64 0.39 -16.31
C ASP A 134 -4.89 0.64 -15.47
N PHE A 135 -5.04 -0.05 -14.32
CA PHE A 135 -6.20 0.03 -13.45
C PHE A 135 -6.00 1.04 -12.33
N SER A 136 -6.89 2.02 -12.22
CA SER A 136 -6.78 3.19 -11.33
C SER A 136 -8.07 3.45 -10.54
N ALA A 137 -8.07 4.44 -9.65
CA ALA A 137 -9.27 4.90 -8.96
C ALA A 137 -10.34 5.44 -9.92
N TYR A 138 -9.93 5.98 -11.06
CA TYR A 138 -10.85 6.40 -12.11
C TYR A 138 -11.71 5.23 -12.61
N ASP A 139 -11.10 4.07 -12.82
CA ASP A 139 -11.79 2.87 -13.31
C ASP A 139 -12.77 2.33 -12.27
N VAL A 140 -12.38 2.28 -11.02
CA VAL A 140 -13.28 1.89 -9.91
C VAL A 140 -14.49 2.81 -9.86
N VAL A 141 -14.27 4.13 -9.84
CA VAL A 141 -15.34 5.13 -9.68
C VAL A 141 -16.28 5.17 -10.89
N ASN A 142 -15.73 5.06 -12.11
CA ASN A 142 -16.52 5.27 -13.32
C ASN A 142 -17.06 3.99 -13.96
N ASN A 143 -16.44 2.83 -13.72
CA ASN A 143 -16.79 1.59 -14.42
C ASN A 143 -17.47 0.53 -13.53
N TYR A 144 -17.24 0.53 -12.20
CA TYR A 144 -17.85 -0.46 -11.29
C TYR A 144 -19.36 -0.28 -11.22
N LYS A 145 -20.10 -1.41 -11.09
CA LYS A 145 -21.54 -1.38 -10.83
C LYS A 145 -21.82 -0.87 -9.41
N GLU A 146 -23.05 -0.43 -9.17
CA GLU A 146 -23.45 0.08 -7.86
C GLU A 146 -23.19 -0.94 -6.74
N GLU A 147 -23.51 -2.22 -6.99
CA GLU A 147 -23.31 -3.30 -6.03
C GLU A 147 -21.83 -3.54 -5.70
N GLU A 148 -20.95 -3.41 -6.70
CA GLU A 148 -19.49 -3.55 -6.53
C GLU A 148 -18.94 -2.40 -5.67
N LEU A 149 -19.38 -1.16 -5.94
CA LEU A 149 -19.03 0.00 -5.12
C LEU A 149 -19.52 -0.16 -3.67
N VAL A 150 -20.77 -0.60 -3.48
CA VAL A 150 -21.31 -0.87 -2.14
C VAL A 150 -20.46 -1.89 -1.41
N LYS A 151 -20.07 -2.96 -2.09
CA LYS A 151 -19.24 -4.03 -1.51
C LYS A 151 -17.92 -3.48 -1.02
N ILE A 152 -17.13 -2.82 -1.87
CA ILE A 152 -15.81 -2.31 -1.48
C ILE A 152 -15.91 -1.23 -0.39
N PHE A 153 -16.90 -0.35 -0.45
CA PHE A 153 -17.08 0.70 0.57
C PHE A 153 -17.45 0.12 1.93
N SER A 154 -18.24 -0.96 1.96
CA SER A 154 -18.63 -1.62 3.21
C SER A 154 -17.52 -2.53 3.75
N GLU A 155 -16.88 -3.34 2.90
CA GLU A 155 -15.89 -4.33 3.32
C GLU A 155 -14.51 -3.73 3.62
N TYR A 156 -14.03 -2.81 2.76
CA TYR A 156 -12.70 -2.23 2.89
C TYR A 156 -12.69 -0.88 3.62
N GLY A 157 -13.77 -0.11 3.48
CA GLY A 157 -13.88 1.21 4.11
C GLY A 157 -14.66 1.21 5.42
N GLU A 158 -15.38 0.13 5.74
CA GLU A 158 -16.33 0.08 6.85
C GLU A 158 -17.32 1.27 6.81
N GLU A 159 -17.71 1.68 5.59
CA GLU A 159 -18.56 2.85 5.37
C GLU A 159 -20.05 2.51 5.57
N ARG A 160 -20.67 3.13 6.56
CA ARG A 160 -22.08 2.88 6.92
C ARG A 160 -23.06 3.32 5.85
N PHE A 161 -22.72 4.36 5.08
CA PHE A 161 -23.57 4.94 4.03
C PHE A 161 -23.20 4.44 2.64
N SER A 162 -22.51 3.29 2.54
CA SER A 162 -21.99 2.70 1.29
C SER A 162 -23.03 2.68 0.17
N LYS A 163 -24.27 2.22 0.43
CA LYS A 163 -25.36 2.19 -0.56
C LYS A 163 -25.74 3.57 -1.09
N ARG A 164 -25.83 4.55 -0.20
CA ARG A 164 -26.21 5.91 -0.55
C ARG A 164 -25.14 6.61 -1.36
N ILE A 165 -23.88 6.42 -0.96
CA ILE A 165 -22.72 6.99 -1.64
C ILE A 165 -22.53 6.34 -3.03
N ALA A 166 -22.60 5.01 -3.12
CA ALA A 166 -22.49 4.29 -4.39
C ALA A 166 -23.56 4.75 -5.40
N LYS A 167 -24.81 4.85 -4.94
CA LYS A 167 -25.91 5.37 -5.77
C LYS A 167 -25.65 6.79 -6.27
N ALA A 168 -25.15 7.69 -5.41
CA ALA A 168 -24.84 9.07 -5.78
C ALA A 168 -23.72 9.13 -6.83
N ILE A 169 -22.66 8.32 -6.68
CA ILE A 169 -21.56 8.21 -7.64
C ILE A 169 -22.11 7.74 -9.00
N VAL A 170 -22.89 6.64 -9.02
CA VAL A 170 -23.46 6.09 -10.26
C VAL A 170 -24.36 7.10 -10.96
N GLN A 171 -25.17 7.85 -10.22
CA GLN A 171 -26.02 8.90 -10.79
C GLN A 171 -25.21 10.06 -11.38
N LYS A 172 -24.22 10.56 -10.66
CA LYS A 172 -23.41 11.71 -11.11
C LYS A 172 -22.59 11.38 -12.36
N ARG A 173 -21.98 10.19 -12.43
CA ARG A 173 -21.15 9.80 -13.58
C ARG A 173 -21.93 9.54 -14.86
N GLN A 174 -23.28 9.36 -14.80
CA GLN A 174 -24.12 9.27 -16.00
C GLN A 174 -24.11 10.55 -16.83
N ALA A 175 -23.99 11.72 -16.20
CA ALA A 175 -23.93 13.00 -16.89
C ALA A 175 -22.52 13.31 -17.43
N LYS A 176 -21.50 13.04 -16.61
CA LYS A 176 -20.09 13.25 -16.94
C LYS A 176 -19.23 12.36 -16.04
N PRO A 177 -18.19 11.67 -16.58
CA PRO A 177 -17.25 10.93 -15.76
C PRO A 177 -16.63 11.79 -14.65
N ILE A 178 -16.49 11.21 -13.45
CA ILE A 178 -15.85 11.85 -12.30
C ILE A 178 -14.33 11.74 -12.52
N GLN A 179 -13.64 12.89 -12.56
CA GLN A 179 -12.25 12.95 -12.97
C GLN A 179 -11.28 13.22 -11.82
N THR A 180 -11.75 13.98 -10.81
CA THR A 180 -10.84 14.48 -9.77
C THR A 180 -11.21 13.99 -8.37
N THR A 181 -10.22 14.00 -7.50
CA THR A 181 -10.37 13.65 -6.09
C THR A 181 -11.36 14.57 -5.37
N THR A 182 -11.36 15.85 -5.70
CA THR A 182 -12.29 16.83 -5.10
C THR A 182 -13.71 16.63 -5.58
N GLU A 183 -13.94 16.39 -6.89
CA GLU A 183 -15.27 16.02 -7.40
C GLU A 183 -15.85 14.80 -6.67
N LEU A 184 -15.05 13.77 -6.51
CA LEU A 184 -15.49 12.57 -5.77
C LEU A 184 -15.78 12.88 -4.29
N ALA A 185 -14.92 13.64 -3.62
CA ALA A 185 -15.11 14.00 -2.22
C ALA A 185 -16.39 14.82 -2.00
N ASP A 186 -16.70 15.76 -2.90
CA ASP A 186 -17.91 16.58 -2.84
C ASP A 186 -19.17 15.70 -2.98
N ILE A 187 -19.19 14.76 -3.94
CA ILE A 187 -20.29 13.81 -4.11
C ILE A 187 -20.51 12.99 -2.83
N ILE A 188 -19.43 12.53 -2.19
CA ILE A 188 -19.52 11.76 -0.95
C ILE A 188 -20.10 12.62 0.19
N VAL A 189 -19.64 13.85 0.33
CA VAL A 189 -20.14 14.80 1.34
C VAL A 189 -21.63 15.08 1.13
N GLU A 190 -22.06 15.35 -0.10
CA GLU A 190 -23.48 15.57 -0.44
C GLU A 190 -24.34 14.33 -0.12
N ALA A 191 -23.82 13.13 -0.37
CA ALA A 191 -24.52 11.87 -0.13
C ALA A 191 -24.55 11.46 1.35
N THR A 192 -23.66 11.99 2.19
CA THR A 192 -23.53 11.58 3.59
C THR A 192 -24.36 12.48 4.51
N PRO A 193 -25.14 11.93 5.46
CA PRO A 193 -25.84 12.76 6.45
C PRO A 193 -24.88 13.60 7.28
N LYS A 194 -25.28 14.82 7.62
CA LYS A 194 -24.49 15.72 8.50
C LYS A 194 -24.47 15.17 9.93
N ILE A 195 -23.56 14.25 10.21
CA ILE A 195 -23.33 13.66 11.53
C ILE A 195 -22.01 14.21 12.07
N LYS A 196 -21.98 14.52 13.36
CA LYS A 196 -20.74 14.92 14.04
C LYS A 196 -19.76 13.75 14.03
N SER A 197 -18.69 13.87 13.28
CA SER A 197 -17.63 12.86 13.13
C SER A 197 -16.25 13.53 13.31
N SER A 198 -15.29 12.78 13.83
CA SER A 198 -13.89 13.19 13.95
C SER A 198 -13.12 13.05 12.62
N ILE A 199 -13.65 12.30 11.65
CA ILE A 199 -13.02 12.07 10.35
C ILE A 199 -13.90 12.62 9.22
N HIS A 200 -13.25 13.04 8.14
CA HIS A 200 -13.95 13.55 6.95
C HIS A 200 -14.78 12.42 6.28
N PRO A 201 -16.01 12.69 5.78
CA PRO A 201 -16.86 11.66 5.17
C PRO A 201 -16.20 10.88 4.03
N ALA A 202 -15.34 11.51 3.23
CA ALA A 202 -14.65 10.85 2.13
C ALA A 202 -13.54 9.88 2.57
N THR A 203 -13.03 9.95 3.80
CA THR A 203 -11.84 9.19 4.24
C THR A 203 -12.00 7.69 4.03
N ARG A 204 -13.13 7.11 4.45
CA ARG A 204 -13.38 5.67 4.36
C ARG A 204 -13.56 5.19 2.93
N VAL A 205 -14.20 5.99 2.09
CA VAL A 205 -14.41 5.68 0.67
C VAL A 205 -13.08 5.74 -0.08
N PHE A 206 -12.24 6.75 0.17
CA PHE A 206 -10.91 6.85 -0.41
C PHE A 206 -10.01 5.67 0.01
N GLN A 207 -10.06 5.28 1.27
CA GLN A 207 -9.38 4.08 1.76
C GLN A 207 -9.86 2.82 1.01
N ALA A 208 -11.17 2.64 0.85
CA ALA A 208 -11.74 1.49 0.16
C ALA A 208 -11.30 1.42 -1.31
N ILE A 209 -11.33 2.54 -2.03
CA ILE A 209 -10.88 2.62 -3.42
C ILE A 209 -9.39 2.31 -3.53
N ARG A 210 -8.56 2.86 -2.63
CA ARG A 210 -7.13 2.58 -2.59
C ARG A 210 -6.83 1.09 -2.40
N ILE A 211 -7.53 0.45 -1.45
CA ILE A 211 -7.38 -0.99 -1.18
C ILE A 211 -7.74 -1.82 -2.42
N GLU A 212 -8.81 -1.44 -3.12
CA GLU A 212 -9.26 -2.11 -4.33
C GLU A 212 -8.25 -1.95 -5.47
N VAL A 213 -7.84 -0.73 -5.78
CA VAL A 213 -6.88 -0.41 -6.88
C VAL A 213 -5.55 -1.16 -6.71
N ASN A 214 -5.09 -1.31 -5.48
CA ASN A 214 -3.78 -1.90 -5.18
C ASN A 214 -3.85 -3.35 -4.68
N HIS A 215 -5.04 -3.96 -4.69
CA HIS A 215 -5.29 -5.34 -4.25
C HIS A 215 -4.74 -5.62 -2.84
N GLU A 216 -4.81 -4.63 -1.94
CA GLU A 216 -4.28 -4.75 -0.58
C GLU A 216 -5.01 -5.84 0.23
N SER A 217 -6.26 -6.16 -0.10
CA SER A 217 -7.06 -7.21 0.56
C SER A 217 -6.47 -8.63 0.43
N VAL A 218 -5.75 -8.90 -0.66
CA VAL A 218 -5.03 -10.19 -0.87
C VAL A 218 -3.93 -10.34 0.18
N SER A 219 -3.30 -9.23 0.57
CA SER A 219 -2.26 -9.20 1.58
C SER A 219 -2.78 -9.62 2.95
N TYR A 220 -3.94 -9.12 3.36
CA TYR A 220 -4.59 -9.51 4.61
C TYR A 220 -5.03 -10.97 4.64
N SER A 221 -5.49 -11.52 3.50
CA SER A 221 -5.87 -12.94 3.44
C SER A 221 -4.65 -13.87 3.47
N LEU A 222 -3.53 -13.50 2.85
CA LEU A 222 -2.28 -14.24 2.95
C LEU A 222 -1.73 -14.24 4.37
N LEU A 223 -1.84 -13.13 5.08
CA LEU A 223 -1.42 -13.00 6.47
C LEU A 223 -2.29 -13.86 7.39
N ARG A 224 -3.63 -13.82 7.27
CA ARG A 224 -4.55 -14.67 8.03
C ARG A 224 -4.31 -16.17 7.82
N ALA A 225 -4.00 -16.58 6.59
CA ALA A 225 -3.69 -17.97 6.29
C ALA A 225 -2.39 -18.47 6.97
N HIS A 226 -1.53 -17.57 7.45
CA HIS A 226 -0.23 -17.86 8.05
C HIS A 226 -0.15 -17.49 9.54
N GLU A 227 -1.23 -16.94 10.14
CA GLU A 227 -1.30 -16.55 11.57
C GLU A 227 -1.09 -17.71 12.57
N THR A 228 -0.95 -18.93 12.10
CA THR A 228 -0.62 -20.09 12.94
C THR A 228 0.87 -20.28 13.21
N ARG A 229 1.74 -19.39 12.70
CA ARG A 229 3.19 -19.40 12.96
C ARG A 229 3.63 -18.14 13.65
N SER A 230 4.32 -18.30 14.77
CA SER A 230 4.87 -17.27 15.65
C SER A 230 5.91 -16.32 15.01
N ASP A 231 6.17 -16.46 13.71
CA ASP A 231 7.29 -15.82 13.02
C ASP A 231 6.86 -14.65 12.13
N LEU A 232 5.56 -14.29 12.13
CA LEU A 232 5.01 -13.19 11.35
C LEU A 232 4.82 -11.96 12.24
N VAL A 233 5.58 -10.90 11.98
CA VAL A 233 5.31 -9.56 12.51
C VAL A 233 4.42 -8.84 11.52
N CYS A 234 3.14 -8.72 11.88
CA CYS A 234 2.11 -8.06 11.09
C CYS A 234 1.68 -6.75 11.75
N ARG A 235 1.47 -5.73 10.94
CA ARG A 235 0.83 -4.48 11.33
C ARG A 235 -0.28 -4.12 10.37
#